data_4ab36d08f89a5dcee290cf1f4051fc48
#
_entry.id   4ab36d08f89a5dcee290cf1f4051fc48
#
_cell.length_a   1.000
_cell.length_b   1.000
_cell.length_c   1.000
_cell.angle_alpha   90.00
_cell.angle_beta   90.00
_cell.angle_gamma   90.00
#
_symmetry.space_group_name_H-M   'P 1'
#
loop_
_entity.id
_entity.type
_entity.pdbx_description
1 polymer ?
#
loop_
_entity_poly.entity_id
_entity_poly.type
_entity_poly.pdbx_seq_one_letter_code
_entity_poly.pdbx_strand_id
1 'polypeptide(L)'
;MSIESTTPLNSILLIEDEPSVTAFVRAALERHGYTVVPASSGAEGLERLVEGSFGGVISDIRMPGAINGAEVHEWIRNHRPELQHRMILMSGDTANSKTQALLANSGIPCIEKPFRVEKLISVVENTFGKP
;
A
#
# COMPACT_ATOMS: atom_id res chain seq x y z
N MET A 1 23.20 18.55 10.04
CA MET A 1 22.77 18.06 9.74
C MET A 1 21.78 17.68 9.94
N SER A 2 21.25 17.63 9.66
CA SER A 2 20.27 17.35 9.82
C SER A 2 19.80 16.36 9.58
N ILE A 3 19.50 15.93 9.81
CA ILE A 3 19.03 15.07 9.61
C ILE A 3 17.88 14.75 9.60
N GLU A 4 17.51 15.13 9.37
CA GLU A 4 16.48 14.99 9.37
C GLU A 4 15.76 14.25 9.05
N SER A 5 15.46 14.28 9.17
CA SER A 5 14.30 13.73 9.04
C SER A 5 13.97 13.15 7.79
N THR A 6 14.72 12.30 7.34
CA THR A 6 14.44 11.63 6.13
C THR A 6 13.52 10.48 6.39
N THR A 7 12.43 10.41 5.64
CA THR A 7 11.58 9.25 5.59
C THR A 7 12.37 8.10 4.98
N PRO A 8 12.45 6.94 5.64
CA PRO A 8 13.08 5.79 5.02
C PRO A 8 12.25 5.36 3.81
N LEU A 9 12.83 5.44 2.61
CA LEU A 9 12.12 5.12 1.38
C LEU A 9 11.73 3.64 1.31
N ASN A 10 12.40 2.79 2.09
CA ASN A 10 12.07 1.37 2.13
C ASN A 10 11.05 1.01 3.21
N SER A 11 10.43 1.99 3.86
CA SER A 11 9.41 1.76 4.86
C SER A 11 8.03 1.76 4.19
N ILE A 12 7.30 0.67 4.33
CA ILE A 12 6.02 0.47 3.64
C ILE A 12 4.91 0.30 4.67
N LEU A 13 3.84 1.07 4.50
CA LEU A 13 2.62 0.86 5.26
C LEU A 13 1.77 -0.15 4.50
N LEU A 14 1.41 -1.24 5.17
CA LEU A 14 0.61 -2.31 4.56
C LEU A 14 -0.77 -2.34 5.23
N ILE A 15 -1.79 -2.01 4.47
CA ILE A 15 -3.17 -1.97 4.97
C ILE A 15 -3.91 -3.18 4.43
N GLU A 16 -4.21 -4.14 5.31
CA GLU A 16 -4.79 -5.41 4.94
C GLU A 16 -5.49 -6.01 6.16
N ASP A 17 -6.74 -6.44 5.98
CA ASP A 17 -7.52 -6.97 7.10
C ASP A 17 -7.36 -8.47 7.34
N GLU A 18 -6.81 -9.21 6.36
CA GLU A 18 -6.62 -10.65 6.51
C GLU A 18 -5.22 -10.95 7.07
N PRO A 19 -5.13 -11.52 8.27
CA PRO A 19 -3.81 -11.76 8.87
C PRO A 19 -2.90 -12.66 8.05
N SER A 20 -3.45 -13.63 7.31
CA SER A 20 -2.63 -14.51 6.49
C SER A 20 -2.00 -13.76 5.32
N VAL A 21 -2.73 -12.83 4.72
CA VAL A 21 -2.19 -12.02 3.62
C VAL A 21 -1.13 -11.05 4.16
N THR A 22 -1.42 -10.43 5.31
CA THR A 22 -0.45 -9.55 5.97
C THR A 22 0.86 -10.28 6.23
N ALA A 23 0.77 -11.49 6.80
CA ALA A 23 1.97 -12.27 7.12
C ALA A 23 2.76 -12.63 5.87
N PHE A 24 2.07 -13.02 4.80
CA PHE A 24 2.72 -13.40 3.55
C PHE A 24 3.44 -12.19 2.92
N VAL A 25 2.74 -11.07 2.79
CA VAL A 25 3.29 -9.87 2.16
C VAL A 25 4.45 -9.33 2.99
N ARG A 26 4.25 -9.27 4.31
CA ARG A 26 5.28 -8.75 5.20
C ARG A 26 6.56 -9.59 5.13
N ALA A 27 6.42 -10.92 5.19
CA ALA A 27 7.58 -11.80 5.14
C ALA A 27 8.34 -11.62 3.83
N ALA A 28 7.62 -11.56 2.70
CA ALA A 28 8.24 -11.41 1.40
C ALA A 28 8.99 -10.08 1.29
N LEU A 29 8.38 -9.01 1.74
CA LEU A 29 9.00 -7.68 1.64
C LEU A 29 10.19 -7.54 2.57
N GLU A 30 10.08 -8.06 3.79
CA GLU A 30 11.18 -7.96 4.75
C GLU A 30 12.39 -8.77 4.29
N ARG A 31 12.16 -9.90 3.62
CA ARG A 31 13.26 -10.67 3.06
C ARG A 31 14.01 -9.93 1.96
N HIS A 32 13.36 -8.95 1.34
CA HIS A 32 13.95 -8.17 0.27
C HIS A 32 14.45 -6.80 0.74
N GLY A 33 14.49 -6.58 2.06
CA GLY A 33 15.12 -5.39 2.60
C GLY A 33 14.17 -4.24 2.92
N TYR A 34 12.86 -4.44 2.75
CA TYR A 34 11.88 -3.42 3.12
C TYR A 34 11.48 -3.56 4.59
N THR A 35 11.07 -2.46 5.19
CA THR A 35 10.46 -2.46 6.52
C THR A 35 8.96 -2.32 6.34
N VAL A 36 8.17 -3.12 7.06
CA VAL A 36 6.73 -3.14 6.88
C VAL A 36 6.03 -2.81 8.19
N VAL A 37 5.15 -1.81 8.14
CA VAL A 37 4.28 -1.47 9.26
C VAL A 37 2.85 -1.88 8.87
N PRO A 38 2.27 -2.85 9.58
CA PRO A 38 0.93 -3.32 9.22
C PRO A 38 -0.16 -2.46 9.83
N ALA A 39 -1.28 -2.38 9.13
CA ALA A 39 -2.53 -1.82 9.63
C ALA A 39 -3.65 -2.76 9.18
N SER A 40 -4.61 -3.03 10.06
CA SER A 40 -5.63 -4.03 9.80
C SER A 40 -6.93 -3.46 9.22
N SER A 41 -6.98 -2.14 9.03
CA SER A 41 -8.16 -1.48 8.46
C SER A 41 -7.74 -0.17 7.82
N GLY A 42 -8.63 0.39 6.99
CA GLY A 42 -8.39 1.70 6.41
C GLY A 42 -8.24 2.78 7.47
N ALA A 43 -9.08 2.72 8.52
CA ALA A 43 -9.00 3.69 9.61
C ALA A 43 -7.65 3.62 10.32
N GLU A 44 -7.17 2.42 10.62
CA GLU A 44 -5.86 2.28 11.25
C GLU A 44 -4.76 2.76 10.30
N GLY A 45 -4.90 2.49 9.01
CA GLY A 45 -3.94 2.97 8.02
C GLY A 45 -3.84 4.49 8.01
N LEU A 46 -4.97 5.17 8.07
CA LEU A 46 -4.96 6.64 8.13
C LEU A 46 -4.34 7.14 9.41
N GLU A 47 -4.58 6.49 10.54
CA GLU A 47 -3.93 6.85 11.80
C GLU A 47 -2.41 6.74 11.69
N ARG A 48 -1.92 5.67 11.06
CA ARG A 48 -0.48 5.51 10.84
C ARG A 48 0.08 6.61 9.95
N LEU A 49 -0.67 7.00 8.92
CA LEU A 49 -0.24 8.05 8.01
C LEU A 49 -0.19 9.42 8.67
N VAL A 50 -1.08 9.67 9.62
CA VAL A 50 -1.05 10.92 10.39
C VAL A 50 0.17 10.95 11.31
N GLU A 51 0.51 9.81 11.92
CA GLU A 51 1.54 9.76 12.96
C GLU A 51 2.95 9.59 12.42
N GLY A 52 3.10 8.96 11.25
CA GLY A 52 4.41 8.58 10.77
C GLY A 52 4.62 8.87 9.30
N SER A 53 5.84 8.58 8.86
CA SER A 53 6.24 8.77 7.46
C SER A 53 6.60 7.43 6.85
N PHE A 54 6.24 7.27 5.58
CA PHE A 54 6.47 6.01 4.85
C PHE A 54 7.00 6.32 3.46
N GLY A 55 7.71 5.35 2.89
CA GLY A 55 8.18 5.45 1.52
C GLY A 55 7.17 4.91 0.52
N GLY A 56 6.16 4.17 0.99
CA GLY A 56 5.12 3.66 0.11
C GLY A 56 3.98 3.08 0.90
N VAL A 57 2.85 2.87 0.22
CA VAL A 57 1.64 2.32 0.82
C VAL A 57 1.12 1.18 -0.06
N ILE A 58 0.85 0.04 0.55
CA ILE A 58 0.17 -1.07 -0.13
C ILE A 58 -1.15 -1.27 0.60
N SER A 59 -2.25 -1.22 -0.11
CA SER A 59 -3.57 -1.33 0.50
C SER A 59 -4.48 -2.24 -0.29
N ASP A 60 -5.24 -3.07 0.42
CA ASP A 60 -6.36 -3.75 -0.20
C ASP A 60 -7.39 -2.71 -0.63
N ILE A 61 -8.08 -2.96 -1.73
CA ILE A 61 -9.15 -2.06 -2.18
C ILE A 61 -10.36 -2.24 -1.28
N ARG A 62 -10.73 -3.48 -0.99
CA ARG A 62 -11.91 -3.77 -0.18
C ARG A 62 -11.53 -4.20 1.22
N MET A 63 -12.05 -3.47 2.18
CA MET A 63 -11.82 -3.76 3.59
C MET A 63 -13.13 -3.54 4.34
N PRO A 64 -13.36 -4.27 5.45
CA PRO A 64 -14.53 -3.98 6.30
C PRO A 64 -14.44 -2.57 6.87
N GLY A 65 -15.60 -2.00 7.12
CA GLY A 65 -15.68 -0.67 7.70
C GLY A 65 -15.92 0.40 6.65
N ALA A 66 -15.81 1.65 7.05
CA ALA A 66 -16.19 2.79 6.23
C ALA A 66 -15.10 3.23 5.26
N ILE A 67 -13.86 2.83 5.49
CA ILE A 67 -12.72 3.34 4.70
C ILE A 67 -12.10 2.20 3.90
N ASN A 68 -12.13 2.32 2.58
CA ASN A 68 -11.54 1.35 1.66
C ASN A 68 -10.27 1.92 1.02
N GLY A 69 -9.64 1.14 0.13
CA GLY A 69 -8.40 1.57 -0.51
C GLY A 69 -8.54 2.84 -1.34
N ALA A 70 -9.70 3.04 -1.97
CA ALA A 70 -9.94 4.25 -2.76
C ALA A 70 -9.96 5.48 -1.87
N GLU A 71 -10.56 5.36 -0.70
CA GLU A 71 -10.64 6.48 0.24
C GLU A 71 -9.29 6.77 0.87
N VAL A 72 -8.48 5.73 1.11
CA VAL A 72 -7.11 5.93 1.57
C VAL A 72 -6.32 6.71 0.52
N HIS A 73 -6.47 6.35 -0.75
CA HIS A 73 -5.78 7.06 -1.82
C HIS A 73 -6.21 8.52 -1.90
N GLU A 74 -7.50 8.78 -1.76
CA GLU A 74 -8.01 10.15 -1.78
C GLU A 74 -7.42 10.97 -0.63
N TRP A 75 -7.36 10.38 0.57
CA TRP A 75 -6.77 11.04 1.72
C TRP A 75 -5.29 11.35 1.47
N ILE A 76 -4.55 10.39 0.92
CA ILE A 76 -3.14 10.57 0.59
C ILE A 76 -2.96 11.72 -0.39
N ARG A 77 -3.77 11.76 -1.43
CA ARG A 77 -3.68 12.79 -2.45
C ARG A 77 -3.87 14.19 -1.85
N ASN A 78 -4.73 14.30 -0.85
CA ASN A 78 -5.06 15.59 -0.23
C ASN A 78 -4.11 15.97 0.90
N HIS A 79 -3.51 15.01 1.59
CA HIS A 79 -2.74 15.26 2.81
C HIS A 79 -1.27 14.85 2.73
N ARG A 80 -0.95 13.91 1.85
CA ARG A 80 0.41 13.40 1.67
C ARG A 80 0.69 13.23 0.18
N PRO A 81 0.70 14.35 -0.59
CA PRO A 81 0.82 14.25 -2.05
C PRO A 81 2.12 13.58 -2.51
N GLU A 82 3.15 13.58 -1.68
CA GLU A 82 4.40 12.89 -2.01
C GLU A 82 4.21 11.37 -2.13
N LEU A 83 3.12 10.82 -1.55
CA LEU A 83 2.84 9.39 -1.61
C LEU A 83 1.84 9.02 -2.70
N GLN A 84 1.26 9.98 -3.41
CA GLN A 84 0.17 9.66 -4.34
C GLN A 84 0.62 8.76 -5.50
N HIS A 85 1.90 8.79 -5.86
CA HIS A 85 2.46 7.92 -6.89
C HIS A 85 3.30 6.79 -6.29
N ARG A 86 3.23 6.61 -4.97
CA ARG A 86 3.95 5.55 -4.26
C ARG A 86 2.94 4.70 -3.51
N MET A 87 1.89 4.29 -4.22
CA MET A 87 0.83 3.46 -3.68
C MET A 87 0.57 2.29 -4.62
N ILE A 88 0.30 1.13 -4.04
CA ILE A 88 -0.09 -0.08 -4.76
C ILE A 88 -1.38 -0.57 -4.14
N LEU A 89 -2.32 -0.97 -4.98
CA LEU A 89 -3.58 -1.58 -4.52
C LEU A 89 -3.53 -3.08 -4.72
N MET A 90 -4.21 -3.82 -3.86
CA MET A 90 -4.40 -5.26 -3.98
C MET A 90 -5.88 -5.54 -4.12
N SER A 91 -6.25 -6.49 -4.97
CA SER A 91 -7.66 -6.82 -5.17
C SER A 91 -7.85 -8.29 -5.51
N GLY A 92 -8.85 -8.91 -4.89
CA GLY A 92 -9.30 -10.24 -5.27
C GLY A 92 -10.42 -10.21 -6.29
N ASP A 93 -10.83 -9.02 -6.74
CA ASP A 93 -11.99 -8.86 -7.61
C ASP A 93 -11.72 -7.79 -8.67
N THR A 94 -10.72 -8.03 -9.52
CA THR A 94 -10.34 -7.07 -10.55
C THR A 94 -11.35 -7.03 -11.70
N ALA A 95 -12.28 -8.01 -11.76
CA ALA A 95 -13.35 -8.00 -12.76
C ALA A 95 -14.50 -7.08 -12.37
N ASN A 96 -14.54 -6.62 -11.13
CA ASN A 96 -15.60 -5.72 -10.65
C ASN A 96 -15.50 -4.37 -11.37
N SER A 97 -16.65 -3.86 -11.85
CA SER A 97 -16.65 -2.64 -12.64
C SER A 97 -16.20 -1.41 -11.84
N LYS A 98 -16.52 -1.37 -10.55
CA LYS A 98 -16.06 -0.26 -9.69
C LYS A 98 -14.55 -0.30 -9.50
N THR A 99 -14.00 -1.49 -9.32
CA THR A 99 -12.55 -1.66 -9.22
C THR A 99 -11.86 -1.22 -10.52
N GLN A 100 -12.39 -1.64 -11.66
CA GLN A 100 -11.82 -1.27 -12.95
C GLN A 100 -11.87 0.24 -13.17
N ALA A 101 -12.98 0.88 -12.79
CA ALA A 101 -13.09 2.33 -12.92
C ALA A 101 -12.09 3.05 -12.02
N LEU A 102 -11.91 2.58 -10.79
CA LEU A 102 -10.93 3.15 -9.88
C LEU A 102 -9.52 3.06 -10.45
N LEU A 103 -9.14 1.88 -10.94
CA LEU A 103 -7.80 1.68 -11.47
C LEU A 103 -7.55 2.50 -12.74
N ALA A 104 -8.56 2.58 -13.61
CA ALA A 104 -8.44 3.34 -14.85
C ALA A 104 -8.29 4.84 -14.56
N ASN A 105 -9.01 5.35 -13.57
CA ASN A 105 -9.01 6.78 -13.26
C ASN A 105 -7.81 7.21 -12.44
N SER A 106 -7.29 6.33 -11.58
CA SER A 106 -6.22 6.69 -10.66
C SER A 106 -4.83 6.41 -11.22
N GLY A 107 -4.71 5.43 -12.13
CA GLY A 107 -3.40 4.99 -12.62
C GLY A 107 -2.57 4.25 -11.58
N ILE A 108 -3.15 3.86 -10.45
CA ILE A 108 -2.41 3.17 -9.39
C ILE A 108 -2.17 1.72 -9.80
N PRO A 109 -0.94 1.20 -9.65
CA PRO A 109 -0.69 -0.22 -9.90
C PRO A 109 -1.54 -1.09 -8.99
N CYS A 110 -2.01 -2.21 -9.52
CA CYS A 110 -2.83 -3.15 -8.77
C CYS A 110 -2.25 -4.54 -8.90
N ILE A 111 -2.18 -5.25 -7.77
CA ILE A 111 -1.78 -6.64 -7.74
C ILE A 111 -3.03 -7.47 -7.50
N GLU A 112 -3.29 -8.41 -8.42
CA GLU A 112 -4.47 -9.27 -8.31
C GLU A 112 -4.18 -10.45 -7.39
N LYS A 113 -5.07 -10.69 -6.44
CA LYS A 113 -4.98 -11.84 -5.54
C LYS A 113 -5.58 -13.07 -6.20
N PRO A 114 -5.05 -14.25 -5.99
CA PRO A 114 -3.81 -14.55 -5.29
C PRO A 114 -2.60 -14.26 -6.18
N PHE A 115 -1.49 -13.88 -5.57
CA PHE A 115 -0.29 -13.53 -6.32
C PHE A 115 0.93 -14.28 -5.77
N ARG A 116 1.96 -14.38 -6.61
CA ARG A 116 3.23 -14.98 -6.23
C ARG A 116 4.17 -13.91 -5.69
N VAL A 117 5.16 -14.35 -4.91
CA VAL A 117 6.17 -13.44 -4.36
C VAL A 117 6.86 -12.67 -5.47
N GLU A 118 7.20 -13.32 -6.58
CA GLU A 118 7.89 -12.67 -7.70
C GLU A 118 7.09 -11.50 -8.26
N LYS A 119 5.77 -11.67 -8.37
CA LYS A 119 4.91 -10.60 -8.87
C LYS A 119 4.86 -9.44 -7.89
N LEU A 120 4.71 -9.76 -6.61
CA LEU A 120 4.67 -8.74 -5.56
C LEU A 120 5.96 -7.92 -5.58
N ILE A 121 7.11 -8.59 -5.56
CA ILE A 121 8.39 -7.89 -5.51
C ILE A 121 8.60 -7.06 -6.78
N SER A 122 8.22 -7.59 -7.94
CA SER A 122 8.37 -6.86 -9.20
C SER A 122 7.59 -5.55 -9.17
N VAL A 123 6.33 -5.58 -8.74
CA VAL A 123 5.49 -4.38 -8.69
C VAL A 123 6.03 -3.40 -7.65
N VAL A 124 6.44 -3.92 -6.49
CA VAL A 124 6.97 -3.08 -5.42
C VAL A 124 8.24 -2.36 -5.87
N GLU A 125 9.18 -3.08 -6.49
CA GLU A 125 10.42 -2.47 -6.96
C GLU A 125 10.16 -1.45 -8.07
N ASN A 126 9.23 -1.75 -8.96
CA ASN A 126 8.90 -0.82 -10.04
C ASN A 126 8.21 0.45 -9.53
N THR A 127 7.46 0.34 -8.45
CA THR A 127 6.68 1.47 -7.93
C THR A 127 7.45 2.27 -6.90
N PHE A 128 8.14 1.60 -5.98
CA PHE A 128 8.81 2.26 -4.86
C PHE A 128 10.33 2.33 -5.04
N GLY A 129 10.90 1.57 -5.97
CA GLY A 129 12.34 1.43 -6.09
C GLY A 129 12.86 0.32 -5.18
N LYS A 130 14.09 -0.09 -5.42
CA LYS A 130 14.72 -1.11 -4.58
C LYS A 130 15.08 -0.52 -3.23
N PRO A 131 15.03 -1.34 -2.17
CA PRO A 131 15.33 -0.84 -0.83
C PRO A 131 16.78 -0.43 -0.64
#